data_b37be0998bd88fc4287c5b02be621999
#
_entry.id   b37be0998bd88fc4287c5b02be621999
#
_cell.length_a   1.000
_cell.length_b   1.000
_cell.length_c   1.000
_cell.angle_alpha   90.00
_cell.angle_beta   90.00
_cell.angle_gamma   90.00
#
_symmetry.space_group_name_H-M   'P 1'
#
loop_
_entity.id
_entity.type
_entity.pdbx_description
1 polymer ?
#
loop_
_entity_poly.entity_id
_entity_poly.type
_entity_poly.pdbx_seq_one_letter_code
_entity_poly.pdbx_strand_id
1 'polypeptide(L)'
;MAFTMSQRRTAKRRTVAVTGLALLGALSMPAEALAETLRIGAIPDQNPERLNRLYGALSSELSETLGVSVRYVPVSNYPAAVSAFRTGALDLVWFGGLTGVQARLQTPGARVLAQRDIDAKFTSVFIANGASGLRPLKSQDQLKRLRGKRFTFGSESSTSGRLMPQHFLAQAGVTPNQFQGRPGFSGSHDATIAMVQSGAYDAGALNSQVWKAQVKEGRVDPAKVSVIWTTPTYVDYHWVARPDLNQRFGKGFTKRLKTALIELRPDTARRRTILDLFGAAKFIPAQKADYAAIEQVGRELGKIR
;
A
#
# COMPACT_ATOMS: atom_id res chain seq x y z
N MET A 1 82.41 -26.51 -43.42
CA MET A 1 82.89 -25.75 -44.56
C MET A 1 82.31 -24.39 -44.50
N ALA A 2 83.21 -23.51 -44.24
CA ALA A 2 83.60 -22.29 -44.89
C ALA A 2 82.61 -21.12 -44.68
N PHE A 3 83.00 -20.17 -43.85
CA PHE A 3 83.58 -18.85 -44.15
C PHE A 3 82.59 -17.93 -44.89
N THR A 4 82.28 -16.70 -44.43
CA THR A 4 83.17 -15.55 -44.35
C THR A 4 82.50 -14.37 -43.60
N MET A 5 83.32 -13.63 -42.86
CA MET A 5 83.29 -12.30 -42.28
C MET A 5 82.83 -11.19 -43.24
N SER A 6 82.33 -10.11 -42.70
CA SER A 6 82.69 -8.71 -42.91
C SER A 6 81.54 -7.78 -42.68
N GLN A 7 81.55 -6.73 -42.10
CA GLN A 7 82.35 -5.64 -41.60
C GLN A 7 81.41 -4.56 -40.97
N ARG A 8 81.92 -3.88 -40.02
CA ARG A 8 81.38 -2.76 -39.30
C ARG A 8 81.10 -1.54 -40.19
N ARG A 9 80.03 -0.85 -39.93
CA ARG A 9 79.93 0.63 -40.04
C ARG A 9 79.12 1.24 -38.93
N THR A 10 79.85 1.99 -38.12
CA THR A 10 79.31 2.88 -37.08
C THR A 10 78.67 4.11 -37.72
N ALA A 11 77.40 4.40 -37.37
CA ALA A 11 76.79 5.68 -37.66
C ALA A 11 76.22 6.26 -36.35
N LYS A 12 76.87 7.31 -35.86
CA LYS A 12 76.41 8.17 -34.79
C LYS A 12 75.08 8.83 -35.20
N ARG A 13 74.01 8.58 -34.50
CA ARG A 13 72.77 9.39 -34.59
C ARG A 13 72.62 10.16 -33.29
N ARG A 14 72.49 11.47 -33.45
CA ARG A 14 72.23 12.47 -32.43
C ARG A 14 70.82 12.27 -31.85
N THR A 15 70.76 12.16 -30.54
CA THR A 15 69.52 12.12 -29.79
C THR A 15 69.01 13.55 -29.63
N VAL A 16 67.89 13.89 -30.24
CA VAL A 16 67.14 15.11 -29.97
C VAL A 16 66.08 14.72 -28.95
N ALA A 17 66.22 15.19 -27.73
CA ALA A 17 65.18 15.07 -26.69
C ALA A 17 64.07 16.12 -26.95
N VAL A 18 62.94 15.66 -27.36
CA VAL A 18 61.73 16.47 -27.40
C VAL A 18 60.94 16.18 -26.11
N THR A 19 61.04 17.12 -25.18
CA THR A 19 60.23 17.09 -23.92
C THR A 19 58.81 17.59 -24.25
N GLY A 20 57.93 16.66 -24.58
CA GLY A 20 56.48 16.92 -24.73
C GLY A 20 55.79 16.79 -23.39
N LEU A 21 55.50 17.89 -22.74
CA LEU A 21 54.67 17.96 -21.53
C LEU A 21 53.19 17.83 -21.95
N ALA A 22 52.66 16.60 -21.94
CA ALA A 22 51.22 16.34 -22.14
C ALA A 22 50.49 16.64 -20.83
N LEU A 23 49.86 17.83 -20.71
CA LEU A 23 48.84 18.11 -19.71
C LEU A 23 47.60 17.27 -20.05
N LEU A 24 47.42 16.11 -19.40
CA LEU A 24 46.12 15.45 -19.32
C LEU A 24 45.21 16.24 -18.37
N GLY A 25 44.45 17.17 -18.93
CA GLY A 25 43.32 17.77 -18.24
C GLY A 25 42.23 16.68 -18.04
N ALA A 26 42.18 16.08 -16.85
CA ALA A 26 41.06 15.26 -16.46
C ALA A 26 39.83 16.17 -16.38
N LEU A 27 39.01 16.15 -17.43
CA LEU A 27 37.64 16.66 -17.40
C LEU A 27 36.86 15.77 -16.41
N SER A 28 36.82 16.19 -15.14
CA SER A 28 35.88 15.66 -14.14
C SER A 28 34.49 16.04 -14.62
N MET A 29 33.83 15.20 -15.40
CA MET A 29 32.39 15.31 -15.59
C MET A 29 31.73 15.17 -14.20
N PRO A 30 30.93 16.13 -13.77
CA PRO A 30 30.15 15.90 -12.57
C PRO A 30 29.29 14.66 -12.82
N ALA A 31 29.46 13.63 -11.99
CA ALA A 31 28.52 12.53 -11.93
C ALA A 31 27.18 13.17 -11.61
N GLU A 32 26.28 13.26 -12.58
CA GLU A 32 24.89 13.60 -12.32
C GLU A 32 24.42 12.59 -11.28
N ALA A 33 24.35 13.01 -10.03
CA ALA A 33 23.76 12.23 -8.98
C ALA A 33 22.33 11.94 -9.44
N LEU A 34 22.05 10.68 -9.80
CA LEU A 34 20.71 10.24 -10.19
C LEU A 34 19.75 10.75 -9.14
N ALA A 35 18.89 11.69 -9.53
CA ALA A 35 17.95 12.33 -8.62
C ALA A 35 17.14 11.25 -7.90
N GLU A 36 17.19 11.25 -6.58
CA GLU A 36 16.58 10.20 -5.78
C GLU A 36 15.08 10.17 -5.99
N THR A 37 14.51 8.99 -6.22
CA THR A 37 13.08 8.81 -6.49
C THR A 37 12.37 8.36 -5.21
N LEU A 38 11.31 9.09 -4.82
CA LEU A 38 10.39 8.66 -3.76
C LEU A 38 9.49 7.55 -4.30
N ARG A 39 9.63 6.34 -3.75
CA ARG A 39 8.83 5.18 -4.14
C ARG A 39 7.61 5.07 -3.25
N ILE A 40 6.44 5.29 -3.82
CA ILE A 40 5.19 5.13 -3.10
C ILE A 40 4.55 3.79 -3.41
N GLY A 41 3.92 3.19 -2.42
CA GLY A 41 3.21 1.92 -2.53
C GLY A 41 1.86 1.94 -1.84
N ALA A 42 1.12 0.87 -2.03
CA ALA A 42 -0.16 0.63 -1.35
C ALA A 42 -0.40 -0.86 -1.17
N ILE A 43 -1.20 -1.25 -0.18
CA ILE A 43 -1.77 -2.59 -0.15
C ILE A 43 -2.70 -2.77 -1.36
N PRO A 44 -2.67 -3.94 -2.05
CA PRO A 44 -3.50 -4.18 -3.24
C PRO A 44 -4.93 -4.59 -2.81
N ASP A 45 -5.68 -3.64 -2.27
CA ASP A 45 -7.00 -3.86 -1.67
C ASP A 45 -8.15 -3.83 -2.69
N GLN A 46 -7.88 -3.36 -3.90
CA GLN A 46 -8.83 -3.22 -5.00
C GLN A 46 -8.22 -3.66 -6.33
N ASN A 47 -9.00 -3.53 -7.41
CA ASN A 47 -8.58 -3.82 -8.77
C ASN A 47 -7.28 -3.09 -9.15
N PRO A 48 -6.28 -3.79 -9.75
CA PRO A 48 -4.98 -3.20 -10.10
C PRO A 48 -5.05 -2.00 -11.02
N GLU A 49 -5.97 -1.96 -11.99
CA GLU A 49 -6.12 -0.81 -12.91
C GLU A 49 -6.57 0.44 -12.16
N ARG A 50 -7.51 0.27 -11.20
CA ARG A 50 -7.96 1.36 -10.32
C ARG A 50 -6.81 1.89 -9.49
N LEU A 51 -6.01 1.01 -8.89
CA LEU A 51 -4.84 1.39 -8.08
C LEU A 51 -3.77 2.09 -8.92
N ASN A 52 -3.47 1.58 -10.11
CA ASN A 52 -2.52 2.22 -11.03
C ASN A 52 -2.97 3.64 -11.42
N ARG A 53 -4.25 3.83 -11.72
CA ARG A 53 -4.81 5.15 -12.05
C ARG A 53 -4.73 6.10 -10.85
N LEU A 54 -5.12 5.65 -9.66
CA LEU A 54 -5.08 6.44 -8.43
C LEU A 54 -3.66 6.86 -8.07
N TYR A 55 -2.77 5.89 -7.91
CA TYR A 55 -1.41 6.16 -7.45
C TYR A 55 -0.51 6.75 -8.54
N GLY A 56 -0.82 6.54 -9.82
CA GLY A 56 -0.20 7.26 -10.92
C GLY A 56 -0.51 8.76 -10.87
N ALA A 57 -1.80 9.12 -10.72
CA ALA A 57 -2.21 10.52 -10.54
C ALA A 57 -1.60 11.16 -9.29
N LEU A 58 -1.57 10.43 -8.16
CA LEU A 58 -0.96 10.92 -6.93
C LEU A 58 0.57 11.08 -7.07
N SER A 59 1.26 10.16 -7.76
CA SER A 59 2.70 10.29 -8.02
C SER A 59 3.02 11.57 -8.78
N SER A 60 2.26 11.88 -9.84
CA SER A 60 2.44 13.11 -10.60
C SER A 60 2.20 14.35 -9.74
N GLU A 61 1.13 14.36 -8.94
CA GLU A 61 0.81 15.46 -8.03
C GLU A 61 1.90 15.71 -6.99
N LEU A 62 2.38 14.63 -6.35
CA LEU A 62 3.44 14.73 -5.35
C LEU A 62 4.78 15.11 -5.98
N SER A 63 5.08 14.67 -7.22
CA SER A 63 6.30 15.08 -7.93
C SER A 63 6.33 16.58 -8.15
N GLU A 64 5.23 17.16 -8.66
CA GLU A 64 5.12 18.61 -8.89
C GLU A 64 5.17 19.39 -7.57
N THR A 65 4.45 18.93 -6.54
CA THR A 65 4.35 19.63 -5.25
C THR A 65 5.66 19.60 -4.45
N LEU A 66 6.41 18.49 -4.52
CA LEU A 66 7.62 18.28 -3.71
C LEU A 66 8.93 18.60 -4.45
N GLY A 67 8.89 18.73 -5.77
CA GLY A 67 10.06 18.97 -6.61
C GLY A 67 11.03 17.78 -6.65
N VAL A 68 10.52 16.54 -6.50
CA VAL A 68 11.30 15.31 -6.57
C VAL A 68 10.59 14.28 -7.44
N SER A 69 11.34 13.35 -8.03
CA SER A 69 10.72 12.22 -8.74
C SER A 69 9.92 11.36 -7.77
N VAL A 70 8.66 11.07 -8.08
CA VAL A 70 7.79 10.17 -7.31
C VAL A 70 7.27 9.07 -8.23
N ARG A 71 7.35 7.82 -7.80
CA ARG A 71 6.92 6.66 -8.60
C ARG A 71 6.09 5.70 -7.77
N TYR A 72 4.93 5.31 -8.29
CA TYR A 72 4.15 4.19 -7.74
C TYR A 72 4.81 2.86 -8.08
N VAL A 73 4.95 2.01 -7.07
CA VAL A 73 5.47 0.65 -7.20
C VAL A 73 4.40 -0.30 -6.68
N PRO A 74 3.68 -1.00 -7.55
CA PRO A 74 2.68 -1.97 -7.14
C PRO A 74 3.32 -3.19 -6.47
N VAL A 75 2.57 -3.83 -5.58
CA VAL A 75 2.96 -5.05 -4.90
C VAL A 75 1.90 -6.13 -5.08
N SER A 76 2.28 -7.40 -4.92
CA SER A 76 1.41 -8.54 -5.21
C SER A 76 0.36 -8.83 -4.13
N ASN A 77 0.63 -8.50 -2.87
CA ASN A 77 -0.26 -8.77 -1.73
C ASN A 77 0.06 -7.87 -0.53
N TYR A 78 -0.78 -7.92 0.50
CA TYR A 78 -0.63 -7.10 1.72
C TYR A 78 0.69 -7.35 2.48
N PRO A 79 1.12 -8.62 2.73
CA PRO A 79 2.43 -8.88 3.35
C PRO A 79 3.60 -8.35 2.52
N ALA A 80 3.51 -8.40 1.18
CA ALA A 80 4.53 -7.86 0.30
C ALA A 80 4.70 -6.34 0.46
N ALA A 81 3.60 -5.59 0.68
CA ALA A 81 3.69 -4.16 0.99
C ALA A 81 4.46 -3.90 2.31
N VAL A 82 4.18 -4.67 3.35
CA VAL A 82 4.88 -4.58 4.65
C VAL A 82 6.37 -4.91 4.49
N SER A 83 6.68 -5.99 3.77
CA SER A 83 8.07 -6.40 3.50
C SER A 83 8.84 -5.37 2.67
N ALA A 84 8.24 -4.86 1.59
CA ALA A 84 8.85 -3.84 0.74
C ALA A 84 9.12 -2.54 1.50
N PHE A 85 8.23 -2.14 2.40
CA PHE A 85 8.44 -1.00 3.29
C PHE A 85 9.59 -1.25 4.27
N ARG A 86 9.60 -2.41 4.93
CA ARG A 86 10.65 -2.80 5.88
C ARG A 86 12.04 -2.82 5.23
N THR A 87 12.16 -3.38 4.04
CA THR A 87 13.45 -3.50 3.30
C THR A 87 13.88 -2.22 2.60
N GLY A 88 13.04 -1.17 2.61
CA GLY A 88 13.33 0.09 1.93
C GLY A 88 13.10 0.05 0.42
N ALA A 89 12.39 -0.94 -0.12
CA ALA A 89 11.93 -0.94 -1.50
C ALA A 89 10.76 0.04 -1.74
N LEU A 90 10.03 0.40 -0.68
CA LEU A 90 9.01 1.44 -0.65
C LEU A 90 9.31 2.46 0.44
N ASP A 91 9.06 3.72 0.16
CA ASP A 91 9.40 4.87 1.02
C ASP A 91 8.19 5.44 1.74
N LEU A 92 7.04 5.48 1.08
CA LEU A 92 5.76 5.94 1.58
C LEU A 92 4.69 4.94 1.15
N VAL A 93 3.90 4.43 2.09
CA VAL A 93 2.92 3.38 1.77
C VAL A 93 1.56 3.69 2.37
N TRP A 94 0.52 3.50 1.55
CA TRP A 94 -0.87 3.47 1.99
C TRP A 94 -1.20 2.10 2.55
N PHE A 95 -1.34 2.04 3.86
CA PHE A 95 -1.65 0.82 4.59
C PHE A 95 -3.07 0.84 5.18
N GLY A 96 -3.66 -0.33 5.33
CA GLY A 96 -4.74 -0.51 6.31
C GLY A 96 -4.18 -0.48 7.74
N GLY A 97 -5.06 -0.32 8.74
CA GLY A 97 -4.67 -0.19 10.14
C GLY A 97 -3.73 -1.29 10.62
N LEU A 98 -4.09 -2.58 10.37
CA LEU A 98 -3.27 -3.73 10.77
C LEU A 98 -1.89 -3.74 10.08
N THR A 99 -1.86 -3.62 8.76
CA THR A 99 -0.60 -3.65 8.02
C THR A 99 0.28 -2.44 8.32
N GLY A 100 -0.30 -1.28 8.57
CA GLY A 100 0.45 -0.09 9.00
C GLY A 100 1.04 -0.25 10.41
N VAL A 101 0.34 -0.89 11.34
CA VAL A 101 0.91 -1.27 12.65
C VAL A 101 2.05 -2.26 12.47
N GLN A 102 1.85 -3.33 11.70
CA GLN A 102 2.89 -4.33 11.41
C GLN A 102 4.13 -3.70 10.75
N ALA A 103 3.95 -2.81 9.78
CA ALA A 103 5.02 -2.10 9.10
C ALA A 103 5.84 -1.22 10.06
N ARG A 104 5.17 -0.48 10.94
CA ARG A 104 5.82 0.37 11.95
C ARG A 104 6.57 -0.42 13.02
N LEU A 105 6.03 -1.53 13.48
CA LEU A 105 6.70 -2.41 14.44
C LEU A 105 7.97 -3.05 13.84
N GLN A 106 7.98 -3.31 12.53
CA GLN A 106 9.12 -3.88 11.81
C GLN A 106 10.09 -2.82 11.24
N THR A 107 9.76 -1.53 11.36
CA THR A 107 10.59 -0.41 10.86
C THR A 107 10.65 0.68 11.94
N PRO A 108 11.56 0.56 12.93
CA PRO A 108 11.72 1.56 13.98
C PRO A 108 11.91 2.97 13.41
N GLY A 109 11.22 3.95 14.00
CA GLY A 109 11.25 5.33 13.54
C GLY A 109 10.32 5.65 12.35
N ALA A 110 9.60 4.68 11.78
CA ALA A 110 8.57 4.93 10.78
C ALA A 110 7.49 5.87 11.31
N ARG A 111 6.99 6.77 10.45
CA ARG A 111 6.09 7.86 10.84
C ARG A 111 4.73 7.73 10.18
N VAL A 112 3.67 7.82 10.98
CA VAL A 112 2.29 8.01 10.50
C VAL A 112 2.14 9.47 10.08
N LEU A 113 1.65 9.73 8.88
CA LEU A 113 1.54 11.08 8.34
C LEU A 113 0.10 11.60 8.27
N ALA A 114 -0.77 10.86 7.59
CA ALA A 114 -2.12 11.30 7.28
C ALA A 114 -3.05 10.10 7.06
N GLN A 115 -4.33 10.34 7.21
CA GLN A 115 -5.43 9.42 6.87
C GLN A 115 -6.50 10.18 6.11
N ARG A 116 -7.44 9.49 5.47
CA ARG A 116 -8.63 10.14 4.92
C ARG A 116 -9.54 10.59 6.08
N ASP A 117 -10.33 11.59 5.85
CA ASP A 117 -11.34 12.07 6.82
C ASP A 117 -12.31 10.97 7.28
N ILE A 118 -12.60 10.01 6.39
CA ILE A 118 -13.48 8.87 6.68
C ILE A 118 -12.79 7.76 7.49
N ASP A 119 -11.45 7.71 7.55
CA ASP A 119 -10.72 6.60 8.19
C ASP A 119 -10.73 6.66 9.72
N ALA A 120 -10.98 7.84 10.29
CA ALA A 120 -11.12 8.01 11.74
C ALA A 120 -12.40 7.33 12.30
N LYS A 121 -13.40 7.06 11.44
CA LYS A 121 -14.68 6.41 11.78
C LYS A 121 -15.04 5.41 10.68
N PHE A 122 -14.13 4.54 10.37
CA PHE A 122 -14.28 3.55 9.31
C PHE A 122 -15.19 2.40 9.71
N THR A 123 -15.78 1.70 8.73
CA THR A 123 -16.63 0.53 8.96
C THR A 123 -16.35 -0.59 7.97
N SER A 124 -16.62 -1.82 8.37
CA SER A 124 -16.77 -2.95 7.46
C SER A 124 -18.26 -3.23 7.22
N VAL A 125 -18.55 -3.86 6.08
CA VAL A 125 -19.84 -4.45 5.81
C VAL A 125 -19.72 -5.98 5.72
N PHE A 126 -20.71 -6.67 6.26
CA PHE A 126 -20.98 -8.07 5.98
C PHE A 126 -21.99 -8.14 4.87
N ILE A 127 -21.68 -8.86 3.82
CA ILE A 127 -22.53 -9.07 2.67
C ILE A 127 -22.96 -10.53 2.58
N ALA A 128 -24.11 -10.80 2.00
CA ALA A 128 -24.61 -12.15 1.79
C ALA A 128 -25.18 -12.32 0.40
N ASN A 129 -24.99 -13.52 -0.16
CA ASN A 129 -25.65 -13.93 -1.38
C ASN A 129 -27.16 -14.12 -1.13
N GLY A 130 -28.00 -13.68 -2.06
CA GLY A 130 -29.46 -13.75 -1.94
C GLY A 130 -30.01 -15.16 -1.71
N ALA A 131 -29.34 -16.19 -2.29
CA ALA A 131 -29.70 -17.59 -2.11
C ALA A 131 -29.24 -18.21 -0.77
N SER A 132 -28.42 -17.50 0.03
CA SER A 132 -27.90 -18.00 1.32
C SER A 132 -28.95 -18.18 2.40
N GLY A 133 -30.14 -17.58 2.24
CA GLY A 133 -31.17 -17.51 3.27
C GLY A 133 -30.88 -16.50 4.37
N LEU A 134 -29.75 -15.82 4.36
CA LEU A 134 -29.40 -14.75 5.30
C LEU A 134 -30.26 -13.50 5.00
N ARG A 135 -30.67 -12.82 6.05
CA ARG A 135 -31.44 -11.57 5.99
C ARG A 135 -30.70 -10.48 6.77
N PRO A 136 -30.99 -9.20 6.58
CA PRO A 136 -30.40 -8.12 7.37
C PRO A 136 -30.46 -8.40 8.86
N LEU A 137 -29.31 -8.20 9.53
CA LEU A 137 -29.14 -8.45 10.95
C LEU A 137 -29.40 -7.15 11.74
N LYS A 138 -30.16 -7.23 12.81
CA LYS A 138 -30.55 -6.08 13.64
C LYS A 138 -29.51 -5.77 14.74
N SER A 139 -28.65 -6.73 15.07
CA SER A 139 -27.63 -6.59 16.13
C SER A 139 -26.43 -7.45 15.85
N GLN A 140 -25.31 -7.13 16.51
CA GLN A 140 -24.07 -7.90 16.43
C GLN A 140 -24.24 -9.36 16.88
N ASP A 141 -25.08 -9.62 17.91
CA ASP A 141 -25.34 -10.97 18.40
C ASP A 141 -25.94 -11.89 17.32
N GLN A 142 -26.65 -11.32 16.34
CA GLN A 142 -27.22 -12.07 15.22
C GLN A 142 -26.16 -12.53 14.20
N LEU A 143 -24.91 -12.12 14.32
CA LEU A 143 -23.78 -12.71 13.55
C LEU A 143 -23.67 -14.24 13.76
N LYS A 144 -24.23 -14.78 14.84
CA LYS A 144 -24.38 -16.24 15.07
C LYS A 144 -25.08 -16.95 13.92
N ARG A 145 -25.90 -16.27 13.11
CA ARG A 145 -26.55 -16.83 11.92
C ARG A 145 -25.56 -17.18 10.79
N LEU A 146 -24.32 -16.72 10.87
CA LEU A 146 -23.26 -17.08 9.95
C LEU A 146 -22.62 -18.45 10.23
N ARG A 147 -22.93 -19.08 11.39
CA ARG A 147 -22.49 -20.45 11.69
C ARG A 147 -23.03 -21.41 10.63
N GLY A 148 -22.20 -22.35 10.20
CA GLY A 148 -22.54 -23.32 9.16
C GLY A 148 -22.68 -22.72 7.75
N LYS A 149 -22.36 -21.44 7.53
CA LYS A 149 -22.33 -20.82 6.21
C LYS A 149 -20.90 -20.84 5.62
N ARG A 150 -20.77 -20.91 4.30
CA ARG A 150 -19.50 -20.69 3.61
C ARG A 150 -19.18 -19.20 3.69
N PHE A 151 -18.08 -18.87 4.36
CA PHE A 151 -17.72 -17.48 4.64
C PHE A 151 -16.36 -17.14 4.04
N THR A 152 -16.22 -15.97 3.40
CA THR A 152 -14.93 -15.44 2.96
C THR A 152 -14.60 -14.13 3.64
N PHE A 153 -13.36 -14.02 4.07
CA PHE A 153 -12.73 -12.75 4.43
C PHE A 153 -12.07 -12.13 3.18
N GLY A 154 -11.56 -10.89 3.32
CA GLY A 154 -10.65 -10.27 2.33
C GLY A 154 -9.25 -10.88 2.35
N SER A 155 -8.21 -10.05 2.31
CA SER A 155 -6.83 -10.52 2.59
C SER A 155 -6.67 -10.91 4.07
N GLU A 156 -5.84 -11.91 4.36
CA GLU A 156 -5.54 -12.34 5.73
C GLU A 156 -4.99 -11.22 6.63
N SER A 157 -4.32 -10.23 6.04
CA SER A 157 -3.75 -9.07 6.74
C SER A 157 -4.61 -7.80 6.60
N SER A 158 -5.84 -7.92 6.08
CA SER A 158 -6.75 -6.78 5.98
C SER A 158 -7.35 -6.42 7.33
N THR A 159 -7.45 -5.12 7.62
CA THR A 159 -8.20 -4.61 8.81
C THR A 159 -9.68 -4.79 8.60
N SER A 160 -10.23 -4.13 7.58
CA SER A 160 -11.67 -4.10 7.29
C SER A 160 -12.21 -5.37 6.65
N GLY A 161 -11.38 -6.14 5.95
CA GLY A 161 -11.79 -7.43 5.35
C GLY A 161 -11.52 -8.64 6.24
N ARG A 162 -10.78 -8.51 7.35
CA ARG A 162 -10.38 -9.66 8.18
C ARG A 162 -10.34 -9.36 9.67
N LEU A 163 -9.48 -8.46 10.14
CA LEU A 163 -9.23 -8.26 11.57
C LEU A 163 -10.49 -7.86 12.32
N MET A 164 -11.09 -6.72 11.92
CA MET A 164 -12.26 -6.18 12.61
C MET A 164 -13.52 -7.04 12.42
N PRO A 165 -13.84 -7.57 11.21
CA PRO A 165 -14.88 -8.58 11.07
C PRO A 165 -14.70 -9.78 11.99
N GLN A 166 -13.48 -10.34 12.10
CA GLN A 166 -13.22 -11.46 13.00
C GLN A 166 -13.38 -11.08 14.47
N HIS A 167 -12.97 -9.87 14.85
CA HIS A 167 -13.16 -9.35 16.21
C HIS A 167 -14.65 -9.29 16.58
N PHE A 168 -15.50 -8.71 15.74
CA PHE A 168 -16.94 -8.63 16.00
C PHE A 168 -17.64 -10.00 15.95
N LEU A 169 -17.18 -10.90 15.08
CA LEU A 169 -17.63 -12.30 15.08
C LEU A 169 -17.30 -12.98 16.42
N ALA A 170 -16.06 -12.82 16.91
CA ALA A 170 -15.63 -13.39 18.18
C ALA A 170 -16.42 -12.85 19.36
N GLN A 171 -16.69 -11.54 19.40
CA GLN A 171 -17.56 -10.92 20.41
C GLN A 171 -19.00 -11.48 20.38
N ALA A 172 -19.51 -11.85 19.21
CA ALA A 172 -20.78 -12.54 19.05
C ALA A 172 -20.69 -14.06 19.32
N GLY A 173 -19.53 -14.58 19.77
CA GLY A 173 -19.30 -15.99 20.03
C GLY A 173 -19.18 -16.83 18.76
N VAL A 174 -18.80 -16.24 17.62
CA VAL A 174 -18.57 -16.94 16.34
C VAL A 174 -17.07 -17.02 16.06
N THR A 175 -16.58 -18.26 15.97
CA THR A 175 -15.19 -18.54 15.65
C THR A 175 -15.05 -19.10 14.22
N PRO A 176 -13.88 -18.97 13.57
CA PRO A 176 -13.68 -19.41 12.18
C PRO A 176 -13.97 -20.89 11.92
N ASN A 177 -13.84 -21.77 12.91
CA ASN A 177 -14.12 -23.19 12.79
C ASN A 177 -15.63 -23.53 12.86
N GLN A 178 -16.50 -22.55 13.09
CA GLN A 178 -17.95 -22.73 13.08
C GLN A 178 -18.58 -22.40 11.72
N PHE A 179 -17.79 -21.98 10.74
CA PHE A 179 -18.23 -21.85 9.37
C PHE A 179 -18.31 -23.23 8.67
N GLN A 180 -18.98 -23.29 7.55
CA GLN A 180 -18.97 -24.48 6.72
C GLN A 180 -17.61 -24.60 6.04
N GLY A 181 -16.79 -25.53 6.52
CA GLY A 181 -15.40 -25.68 6.11
C GLY A 181 -14.50 -24.56 6.65
N ARG A 182 -13.31 -24.42 6.07
CA ARG A 182 -12.41 -23.29 6.41
C ARG A 182 -12.89 -22.01 5.74
N PRO A 183 -12.85 -20.85 6.42
CA PRO A 183 -13.17 -19.60 5.78
C PRO A 183 -12.21 -19.32 4.61
N GLY A 184 -12.74 -18.75 3.53
CA GLY A 184 -11.95 -18.31 2.41
C GLY A 184 -11.23 -16.98 2.68
N PHE A 185 -10.25 -16.70 1.82
CA PHE A 185 -9.54 -15.42 1.75
C PHE A 185 -9.49 -14.96 0.30
N SER A 186 -10.29 -13.95 -0.02
CA SER A 186 -10.46 -13.46 -1.40
C SER A 186 -9.26 -12.67 -1.93
N GLY A 187 -8.40 -12.17 -1.02
CA GLY A 187 -7.22 -11.36 -1.36
C GLY A 187 -7.50 -9.85 -1.50
N SER A 188 -8.66 -9.45 -2.04
CA SER A 188 -9.05 -8.03 -2.19
C SER A 188 -10.54 -7.85 -1.92
N HIS A 189 -10.98 -6.59 -1.74
CA HIS A 189 -12.38 -6.29 -1.47
C HIS A 189 -13.28 -6.52 -2.69
N ASP A 190 -12.79 -6.23 -3.90
CA ASP A 190 -13.52 -6.51 -5.14
C ASP A 190 -13.75 -8.01 -5.32
N ALA A 191 -12.73 -8.83 -5.03
CA ALA A 191 -12.86 -10.28 -5.10
C ALA A 191 -13.82 -10.83 -4.04
N THR A 192 -13.91 -10.24 -2.84
CA THR A 192 -14.93 -10.61 -1.84
C THR A 192 -16.33 -10.42 -2.41
N ILE A 193 -16.61 -9.26 -3.03
CA ILE A 193 -17.91 -8.99 -3.65
C ILE A 193 -18.21 -10.03 -4.73
N ALA A 194 -17.26 -10.24 -5.65
CA ALA A 194 -17.44 -11.17 -6.76
C ALA A 194 -17.71 -12.61 -6.30
N MET A 195 -16.97 -13.11 -5.30
CA MET A 195 -17.14 -14.45 -4.75
C MET A 195 -18.49 -14.65 -4.05
N VAL A 196 -18.99 -13.62 -3.32
CA VAL A 196 -20.31 -13.72 -2.67
C VAL A 196 -21.41 -13.53 -3.71
N GLN A 197 -21.27 -12.59 -4.64
CA GLN A 197 -22.27 -12.36 -5.69
C GLN A 197 -22.46 -13.58 -6.60
N SER A 198 -21.37 -14.30 -6.93
CA SER A 198 -21.44 -15.54 -7.72
C SER A 198 -22.01 -16.75 -6.98
N GLY A 199 -22.18 -16.66 -5.64
CA GLY A 199 -22.62 -17.79 -4.81
C GLY A 199 -21.50 -18.77 -4.45
N ALA A 200 -20.23 -18.49 -4.78
CA ALA A 200 -19.09 -19.29 -4.32
C ALA A 200 -19.01 -19.32 -2.80
N TYR A 201 -19.39 -18.20 -2.16
CA TYR A 201 -19.57 -18.07 -0.71
C TYR A 201 -20.95 -17.54 -0.39
N ASP A 202 -21.51 -17.97 0.74
CA ASP A 202 -22.81 -17.54 1.21
C ASP A 202 -22.78 -16.13 1.81
N ALA A 203 -21.62 -15.76 2.41
CA ALA A 203 -21.38 -14.44 2.98
C ALA A 203 -19.90 -14.09 2.97
N GLY A 204 -19.61 -12.81 3.17
CA GLY A 204 -18.25 -12.30 3.30
C GLY A 204 -18.20 -10.95 3.99
N ALA A 205 -16.98 -10.48 4.31
CA ALA A 205 -16.80 -9.18 4.93
C ALA A 205 -15.74 -8.36 4.18
N LEU A 206 -16.01 -7.05 4.03
CA LEU A 206 -15.15 -6.14 3.28
C LEU A 206 -15.27 -4.68 3.74
N ASN A 207 -14.44 -3.86 3.17
CA ASN A 207 -14.41 -2.42 3.26
C ASN A 207 -15.74 -1.79 2.78
N SER A 208 -16.39 -1.00 3.63
CA SER A 208 -17.67 -0.36 3.32
C SER A 208 -17.58 0.67 2.19
N GLN A 209 -16.40 1.32 2.00
CA GLN A 209 -16.21 2.31 0.93
C GLN A 209 -16.05 1.64 -0.43
N VAL A 210 -15.34 0.50 -0.48
CA VAL A 210 -15.25 -0.29 -1.72
C VAL A 210 -16.62 -0.81 -2.11
N TRP A 211 -17.40 -1.31 -1.14
CA TRP A 211 -18.79 -1.71 -1.39
C TRP A 211 -19.61 -0.56 -2.02
N LYS A 212 -19.59 0.62 -1.40
CA LYS A 212 -20.31 1.80 -1.92
C LYS A 212 -19.85 2.20 -3.31
N ALA A 213 -18.53 2.17 -3.58
CA ALA A 213 -17.99 2.48 -4.89
C ALA A 213 -18.46 1.49 -5.95
N GLN A 214 -18.41 0.18 -5.67
CA GLN A 214 -18.82 -0.87 -6.59
C GLN A 214 -20.34 -0.82 -6.88
N VAL A 215 -21.17 -0.48 -5.88
CA VAL A 215 -22.61 -0.22 -6.07
C VAL A 215 -22.81 0.99 -6.99
N LYS A 216 -22.13 2.11 -6.72
CA LYS A 216 -22.23 3.34 -7.53
C LYS A 216 -21.79 3.11 -9.00
N GLU A 217 -20.78 2.25 -9.19
CA GLU A 217 -20.25 1.88 -10.51
C GLU A 217 -21.09 0.80 -11.23
N GLY A 218 -22.22 0.35 -10.65
CA GLY A 218 -23.10 -0.67 -11.23
C GLY A 218 -22.50 -2.08 -11.30
N ARG A 219 -21.46 -2.35 -10.52
CA ARG A 219 -20.78 -3.66 -10.51
C ARG A 219 -21.37 -4.65 -9.50
N VAL A 220 -22.30 -4.19 -8.67
CA VAL A 220 -23.01 -5.01 -7.71
C VAL A 220 -24.44 -5.21 -8.22
N ASP A 221 -24.84 -6.46 -8.35
CA ASP A 221 -26.21 -6.85 -8.64
C ASP A 221 -26.99 -7.00 -7.32
N PRO A 222 -27.90 -6.07 -6.99
CA PRO A 222 -28.61 -6.08 -5.72
C PRO A 222 -29.57 -7.26 -5.57
N ALA A 223 -29.95 -7.94 -6.67
CA ALA A 223 -30.73 -9.17 -6.64
C ALA A 223 -29.90 -10.37 -6.16
N LYS A 224 -28.57 -10.33 -6.34
CA LYS A 224 -27.67 -11.43 -6.00
C LYS A 224 -26.95 -11.25 -4.67
N VAL A 225 -26.60 -10.02 -4.31
CA VAL A 225 -25.82 -9.75 -3.09
C VAL A 225 -26.28 -8.46 -2.41
N SER A 226 -26.34 -8.49 -1.08
CA SER A 226 -26.73 -7.33 -0.28
C SER A 226 -25.97 -7.27 1.03
N VAL A 227 -25.91 -6.06 1.62
CA VAL A 227 -25.38 -5.87 2.97
C VAL A 227 -26.35 -6.44 3.98
N ILE A 228 -25.84 -7.28 4.87
CA ILE A 228 -26.62 -7.83 5.99
C ILE A 228 -26.27 -7.21 7.33
N TRP A 229 -25.07 -6.63 7.48
CA TRP A 229 -24.70 -5.92 8.70
C TRP A 229 -23.51 -4.97 8.45
N THR A 230 -23.48 -3.86 9.20
CA THR A 230 -22.38 -2.90 9.21
C THR A 230 -21.79 -2.85 10.62
N THR A 231 -20.47 -2.89 10.72
CA THR A 231 -19.77 -2.87 12.02
C THR A 231 -19.91 -1.51 12.73
N PRO A 232 -19.70 -1.46 14.04
CA PRO A 232 -19.29 -0.24 14.72
C PRO A 232 -18.06 0.38 14.06
N THR A 233 -17.83 1.67 14.30
CA THR A 233 -16.71 2.40 13.72
C THR A 233 -15.38 2.05 14.39
N TYR A 234 -14.30 2.12 13.62
CA TYR A 234 -12.91 1.95 14.06
C TYR A 234 -11.99 2.79 13.16
N VAL A 235 -10.72 2.91 13.52
CA VAL A 235 -9.71 3.61 12.69
C VAL A 235 -9.09 2.61 11.70
N ASP A 236 -8.96 2.99 10.41
CA ASP A 236 -8.37 2.07 9.42
C ASP A 236 -7.19 2.72 8.66
N TYR A 237 -7.37 3.10 7.41
CA TYR A 237 -6.27 3.40 6.50
C TYR A 237 -5.42 4.61 6.87
N HIS A 238 -4.11 4.57 6.53
CA HIS A 238 -3.20 5.69 6.73
C HIS A 238 -1.93 5.60 5.89
N TRP A 239 -1.31 6.75 5.67
CA TRP A 239 0.01 6.88 5.10
C TRP A 239 1.09 6.67 6.15
N VAL A 240 2.03 5.77 5.87
CA VAL A 240 3.22 5.53 6.69
C VAL A 240 4.47 5.81 5.86
N ALA A 241 5.36 6.64 6.40
CA ALA A 241 6.62 7.02 5.79
C ALA A 241 7.81 6.39 6.52
N ARG A 242 8.85 6.06 5.78
CA ARG A 242 10.13 5.60 6.32
C ARG A 242 10.84 6.69 7.12
N PRO A 243 11.69 6.32 8.10
CA PRO A 243 12.38 7.28 8.97
C PRO A 243 13.49 8.08 8.25
N ASP A 244 14.06 7.54 7.18
CA ASP A 244 15.25 8.04 6.48
C ASP A 244 14.97 9.11 5.41
N LEU A 245 13.70 9.49 5.19
CA LEU A 245 13.34 10.44 4.13
C LEU A 245 14.02 11.81 4.27
N ASN A 246 14.21 12.31 5.48
CA ASN A 246 14.89 13.60 5.67
C ASN A 246 16.38 13.52 5.34
N GLN A 247 17.01 12.38 5.50
CA GLN A 247 18.40 12.16 5.13
C GLN A 247 18.54 12.10 3.61
N ARG A 248 17.64 11.43 2.93
CA ARG A 248 17.68 11.17 1.49
C ARG A 248 17.21 12.38 0.67
N PHE A 249 16.14 13.05 1.07
CA PHE A 249 15.48 14.11 0.32
C PHE A 249 15.68 15.52 0.94
N GLY A 250 16.55 15.63 1.95
CA GLY A 250 16.87 16.87 2.61
C GLY A 250 16.02 17.20 3.85
N LYS A 251 16.57 18.05 4.71
CA LYS A 251 15.96 18.45 5.98
C LYS A 251 14.52 18.93 5.81
N GLY A 252 13.61 18.40 6.63
CA GLY A 252 12.19 18.79 6.64
C GLY A 252 11.35 18.13 5.55
N PHE A 253 11.89 17.23 4.72
CA PHE A 253 11.15 16.57 3.64
C PHE A 253 9.90 15.84 4.14
N THR A 254 10.00 15.07 5.22
CA THR A 254 8.84 14.36 5.81
C THR A 254 7.71 15.32 6.21
N LYS A 255 8.05 16.54 6.69
CA LYS A 255 7.05 17.56 7.00
C LYS A 255 6.39 18.09 5.72
N ARG A 256 7.18 18.42 4.68
CA ARG A 256 6.62 18.86 3.38
C ARG A 256 5.71 17.79 2.77
N LEU A 257 6.13 16.53 2.80
CA LEU A 257 5.32 15.39 2.32
C LEU A 257 3.99 15.28 3.08
N LYS A 258 4.02 15.39 4.43
CA LYS A 258 2.79 15.41 5.23
C LYS A 258 1.89 16.58 4.85
N THR A 259 2.45 17.76 4.70
CA THR A 259 1.72 18.97 4.29
C THR A 259 1.10 18.78 2.88
N ALA A 260 1.85 18.27 1.90
CA ALA A 260 1.36 17.99 0.55
C ALA A 260 0.13 17.05 0.54
N LEU A 261 0.14 16.02 1.40
CA LEU A 261 -1.02 15.13 1.55
C LEU A 261 -2.22 15.83 2.19
N ILE A 262 -2.01 16.56 3.30
CA ILE A 262 -3.10 17.19 4.05
C ILE A 262 -3.72 18.38 3.29
N GLU A 263 -2.92 19.10 2.51
CA GLU A 263 -3.37 20.25 1.71
C GLU A 263 -3.91 19.88 0.32
N LEU A 264 -4.00 18.58 0.00
CA LEU A 264 -4.63 18.13 -1.22
C LEU A 264 -6.12 18.53 -1.21
N ARG A 265 -6.48 19.50 -2.07
CA ARG A 265 -7.85 20.01 -2.23
C ARG A 265 -8.36 19.73 -3.63
N PRO A 266 -9.68 19.60 -3.84
CA PRO A 266 -10.26 19.29 -5.15
C PRO A 266 -10.33 20.54 -6.08
N ASP A 267 -9.26 21.35 -6.13
CA ASP A 267 -9.16 22.60 -6.88
C ASP A 267 -8.73 22.40 -8.34
N THR A 268 -8.05 21.31 -8.65
CA THR A 268 -7.70 20.90 -10.02
C THR A 268 -8.40 19.60 -10.42
N ALA A 269 -8.48 19.31 -11.72
CA ALA A 269 -9.06 18.06 -12.23
C ALA A 269 -8.32 16.83 -11.69
N ARG A 270 -6.98 16.86 -11.65
CA ARG A 270 -6.15 15.77 -11.10
C ARG A 270 -6.43 15.53 -9.63
N ARG A 271 -6.44 16.58 -8.81
CA ARG A 271 -6.69 16.48 -7.35
C ARG A 271 -8.10 16.00 -7.04
N ARG A 272 -9.11 16.44 -7.80
CA ARG A 272 -10.48 15.87 -7.72
C ARG A 272 -10.45 14.38 -8.00
N THR A 273 -9.83 13.96 -9.11
CA THR A 273 -9.72 12.55 -9.47
C THR A 273 -9.04 11.72 -8.35
N ILE A 274 -7.97 12.24 -7.76
CA ILE A 274 -7.27 11.56 -6.64
C ILE A 274 -8.23 11.37 -5.46
N LEU A 275 -8.88 12.44 -4.99
CA LEU A 275 -9.78 12.38 -3.84
C LEU A 275 -11.01 11.49 -4.11
N ASP A 276 -11.59 11.56 -5.32
CA ASP A 276 -12.71 10.70 -5.72
C ASP A 276 -12.32 9.22 -5.72
N LEU A 277 -11.14 8.89 -6.24
CA LEU A 277 -10.63 7.51 -6.25
C LEU A 277 -10.32 6.99 -4.84
N PHE A 278 -9.85 7.87 -3.93
CA PHE A 278 -9.72 7.55 -2.51
C PHE A 278 -11.09 7.46 -1.80
N GLY A 279 -12.15 8.01 -2.36
CA GLY A 279 -13.45 8.12 -1.71
C GLY A 279 -13.42 9.03 -0.47
N ALA A 280 -12.65 10.12 -0.54
CA ALA A 280 -12.39 11.06 0.54
C ALA A 280 -12.69 12.49 0.13
N ALA A 281 -13.16 13.32 1.06
CA ALA A 281 -13.24 14.75 0.82
C ALA A 281 -11.87 15.43 1.02
N LYS A 282 -11.03 14.89 1.91
CA LYS A 282 -9.70 15.40 2.23
C LYS A 282 -8.87 14.37 3.00
N PHE A 283 -7.56 14.64 3.10
CA PHE A 283 -6.71 13.99 4.10
C PHE A 283 -6.63 14.84 5.37
N ILE A 284 -6.54 14.17 6.51
CA ILE A 284 -6.37 14.76 7.85
C ILE A 284 -5.11 14.21 8.51
N PRO A 285 -4.48 14.94 9.46
CA PRO A 285 -3.38 14.40 10.24
C PRO A 285 -3.74 13.10 10.92
N ALA A 286 -2.78 12.18 10.96
CA ALA A 286 -2.87 10.94 11.73
C ALA A 286 -1.58 10.75 12.54
N GLN A 287 -1.67 9.97 13.63
CA GLN A 287 -0.57 9.67 14.52
C GLN A 287 -0.61 8.22 14.99
N LYS A 288 0.50 7.73 15.54
CA LYS A 288 0.64 6.34 15.99
C LYS A 288 -0.45 5.94 16.99
N ALA A 289 -0.79 6.83 17.92
CA ALA A 289 -1.75 6.57 19.00
C ALA A 289 -3.15 6.26 18.47
N ASP A 290 -3.54 6.80 17.32
CA ASP A 290 -4.87 6.57 16.73
C ASP A 290 -5.14 5.09 16.43
N TYR A 291 -4.07 4.30 16.23
CA TYR A 291 -4.12 2.87 15.86
C TYR A 291 -3.89 1.91 17.04
N ALA A 292 -3.91 2.41 18.30
CA ALA A 292 -3.67 1.59 19.48
C ALA A 292 -4.71 0.46 19.62
N ALA A 293 -5.98 0.74 19.36
CA ALA A 293 -7.05 -0.26 19.39
C ALA A 293 -6.87 -1.34 18.31
N ILE A 294 -6.40 -0.97 17.11
CA ILE A 294 -6.10 -1.93 16.04
C ILE A 294 -4.91 -2.82 16.44
N GLU A 295 -3.88 -2.26 17.06
CA GLU A 295 -2.75 -3.02 17.58
C GLU A 295 -3.20 -4.01 18.66
N GLN A 296 -4.04 -3.57 19.61
CA GLN A 296 -4.58 -4.41 20.65
C GLN A 296 -5.36 -5.59 20.07
N VAL A 297 -6.35 -5.34 19.21
CA VAL A 297 -7.13 -6.40 18.54
C VAL A 297 -6.23 -7.31 17.71
N GLY A 298 -5.19 -6.74 17.06
CA GLY A 298 -4.22 -7.51 16.32
C GLY A 298 -3.43 -8.51 17.19
N ARG A 299 -3.08 -8.12 18.42
CA ARG A 299 -2.43 -8.99 19.41
C ARG A 299 -3.39 -10.05 19.95
N GLU A 300 -4.60 -9.65 20.35
CA GLU A 300 -5.65 -10.56 20.83
C GLU A 300 -5.97 -11.68 19.83
N LEU A 301 -6.01 -11.37 18.54
CA LEU A 301 -6.27 -12.34 17.48
C LEU A 301 -5.01 -12.98 16.89
N GLY A 302 -3.82 -12.80 17.51
CA GLY A 302 -2.56 -13.39 17.09
C GLY A 302 -2.06 -12.93 15.72
N LYS A 303 -2.46 -11.71 15.26
CA LYS A 303 -2.02 -11.12 14.00
C LYS A 303 -0.81 -10.19 14.17
N ILE A 304 -0.51 -9.81 15.40
CA ILE A 304 0.67 -9.06 15.83
C ILE A 304 1.31 -9.84 16.98
N ARG A 305 2.61 -10.08 16.85
CA ARG A 305 3.44 -10.69 17.89
C ARG A 305 4.08 -9.64 18.79
#